data_59c9eec31cf8b219f641e376f1a34d36
#
_entry.id   59c9eec31cf8b219f641e376f1a34d36
#
_cell.length_a   1.000
_cell.length_b   1.000
_cell.length_c   1.000
_cell.angle_alpha   90.00
_cell.angle_beta   90.00
_cell.angle_gamma   90.00
#
_symmetry.space_group_name_H-M   'P 1'
#
loop_
_entity.id
_entity.type
_entity.pdbx_description
1 polymer ?
#
loop_
_entity_poly.entity_id
_entity_poly.type
_entity_poly.pdbx_seq_one_letter_code
_entity_poly.pdbx_strand_id
1 'polypeptide(L)'
;VGSEMCIRDRFSPILMGLLVGFFWQILVMFGLHWALVPIALSNMTLVDGNGLLIGEVILTAMLGTTFAQTGACLGIMVKSKDAKLKRLCPPAIISGIAGVTEPAIYGITLPKKAPFFRTCAVAGIAGAVLCALGVKDYQMAGMGVFSYTMFISPDTKDIHPMIIGIVVSIICVIVAFVLELV
;
A
#
# COMPACT_ATOMS: atom_id res chain seq x y z
N VAL A 1 -11.55 -28.47 16.21
CA VAL A 1 -10.96 -28.39 14.86
C VAL A 1 -11.28 -27.03 14.19
N GLY A 2 -12.39 -26.34 14.57
CA GLY A 2 -12.77 -25.07 13.95
C GLY A 2 -12.04 -23.82 14.48
N SER A 3 -11.62 -23.79 15.75
CA SER A 3 -11.04 -22.57 16.35
C SER A 3 -9.57 -22.33 16.00
N GLU A 4 -8.78 -23.38 15.85
CA GLU A 4 -7.35 -23.26 15.49
C GLU A 4 -7.15 -22.84 14.02
N MET A 5 -8.08 -23.26 13.14
CA MET A 5 -8.10 -22.86 11.73
C MET A 5 -8.38 -21.35 11.60
N CYS A 6 -9.33 -20.82 12.37
CA CYS A 6 -9.64 -19.38 12.38
C CYS A 6 -8.49 -18.49 12.86
N ILE A 7 -7.68 -18.91 13.83
CA ILE A 7 -6.53 -18.13 14.33
C ILE A 7 -5.41 -18.13 13.30
N ARG A 8 -5.08 -19.29 12.74
CA ARG A 8 -4.05 -19.43 11.70
C ARG A 8 -4.42 -18.66 10.42
N ASP A 9 -5.70 -18.67 10.03
CA ASP A 9 -6.19 -18.01 8.82
C ASP A 9 -6.23 -16.48 8.97
N ARG A 10 -6.35 -15.94 10.19
CA ARG A 10 -6.25 -14.50 10.46
C ARG A 10 -4.82 -14.02 10.64
N PHE A 11 -3.97 -14.78 11.29
CA PHE A 11 -2.59 -14.36 11.58
C PHE A 11 -1.72 -14.37 10.30
N SER A 12 -1.95 -15.30 9.41
CA SER A 12 -1.23 -15.40 8.13
C SER A 12 -1.45 -14.17 7.23
N PRO A 13 -2.69 -13.66 6.99
CA PRO A 13 -2.92 -12.44 6.20
C PRO A 13 -2.30 -11.18 6.82
N ILE A 14 -2.38 -11.01 8.14
CA ILE A 14 -1.80 -9.86 8.84
C ILE A 14 -0.28 -9.84 8.68
N LEU A 15 0.36 -10.98 8.90
CA LEU A 15 1.81 -11.11 8.73
C LEU A 15 2.21 -10.89 7.27
N MET A 16 1.44 -11.43 6.32
CA MET A 16 1.65 -11.18 4.90
C MET A 16 1.52 -9.70 4.57
N GLY A 17 0.46 -9.03 5.05
CA GLY A 17 0.26 -7.61 4.86
C GLY A 17 1.40 -6.76 5.41
N LEU A 18 1.91 -7.11 6.60
CA LEU A 18 3.08 -6.47 7.21
C LEU A 18 4.33 -6.63 6.34
N LEU A 19 4.64 -7.85 5.95
CA LEU A 19 5.86 -8.16 5.19
C LEU A 19 5.78 -7.58 3.78
N VAL A 20 4.69 -7.79 3.08
CA VAL A 20 4.51 -7.27 1.73
C VAL A 20 4.56 -5.75 1.76
N GLY A 21 3.79 -5.07 2.63
CA GLY A 21 3.79 -3.62 2.74
C GLY A 21 5.17 -3.05 3.08
N PHE A 22 5.92 -3.70 3.97
CA PHE A 22 7.27 -3.26 4.34
C PHE A 22 8.28 -3.47 3.19
N PHE A 23 8.32 -4.67 2.62
CA PHE A 23 9.33 -5.03 1.61
C PHE A 23 8.98 -4.54 0.21
N TRP A 24 7.73 -4.16 -0.06
CA TRP A 24 7.30 -3.72 -1.39
C TRP A 24 8.20 -2.65 -1.99
N GLN A 25 8.54 -1.63 -1.21
CA GLN A 25 9.39 -0.53 -1.68
C GLN A 25 10.82 -1.00 -1.97
N ILE A 26 11.31 -1.98 -1.24
CA ILE A 26 12.61 -2.61 -1.48
C ILE A 26 12.56 -3.41 -2.78
N LEU A 27 11.47 -4.15 -3.02
CA LEU A 27 11.25 -4.86 -4.29
C LEU A 27 11.13 -3.89 -5.48
N VAL A 28 10.51 -2.72 -5.26
CA VAL A 28 10.43 -1.65 -6.28
C VAL A 28 11.83 -1.19 -6.67
N MET A 29 12.75 -1.00 -5.70
CA MET A 29 14.14 -0.60 -5.99
C MET A 29 14.85 -1.55 -6.94
N PHE A 30 14.55 -2.85 -6.86
CA PHE A 30 15.17 -3.87 -7.72
C PHE A 30 14.30 -4.23 -8.94
N GLY A 31 13.13 -3.59 -9.11
CA GLY A 31 12.17 -3.94 -10.15
C GLY A 31 11.44 -5.27 -9.93
N LEU A 32 11.70 -5.95 -8.81
CA LEU A 32 11.19 -7.31 -8.53
C LEU A 32 9.69 -7.34 -8.18
N HIS A 33 9.10 -6.19 -7.80
CA HIS A 33 7.66 -6.10 -7.49
C HIS A 33 6.77 -6.53 -8.66
N TRP A 34 7.23 -6.38 -9.90
CA TRP A 34 6.50 -6.86 -11.09
C TRP A 34 6.34 -8.38 -11.13
N ALA A 35 7.21 -9.14 -10.45
CA ALA A 35 7.06 -10.59 -10.36
C ALA A 35 5.86 -11.02 -9.48
N LEU A 36 5.44 -10.16 -8.54
CA LEU A 36 4.29 -10.42 -7.67
C LEU A 36 2.95 -10.13 -8.36
N VAL A 37 2.94 -9.26 -9.36
CA VAL A 37 1.69 -8.86 -10.05
C VAL A 37 0.98 -10.03 -10.74
N PRO A 38 1.65 -10.91 -11.51
CA PRO A 38 1.00 -12.09 -12.09
C PRO A 38 0.44 -13.05 -11.05
N ILE A 39 1.11 -13.19 -9.91
CA ILE A 39 0.64 -14.02 -8.80
C ILE A 39 -0.64 -13.43 -8.21
N ALA A 40 -0.67 -12.13 -7.97
CA ALA A 40 -1.84 -11.45 -7.47
C ALA A 40 -3.02 -11.52 -8.44
N LEU A 41 -2.78 -11.31 -9.74
CA LEU A 41 -3.80 -11.46 -10.78
C LEU A 41 -4.37 -12.88 -10.84
N SER A 42 -3.53 -13.90 -10.69
CA SER A 42 -3.98 -15.30 -10.59
C SER A 42 -4.85 -15.52 -9.35
N ASN A 43 -4.49 -14.93 -8.21
CA ASN A 43 -5.26 -15.05 -6.97
C ASN A 43 -6.65 -14.39 -7.08
N MET A 44 -6.79 -13.31 -7.83
CA MET A 44 -8.08 -12.63 -8.05
C MET A 44 -9.12 -13.49 -8.77
N THR A 45 -8.67 -14.53 -9.49
CA THR A 45 -9.58 -15.46 -10.20
C THR A 45 -10.01 -16.65 -9.36
N LEU A 46 -9.49 -16.80 -8.14
CA LEU A 46 -9.84 -17.90 -7.26
C LEU A 46 -11.24 -17.71 -6.67
N VAL A 47 -12.01 -18.78 -6.71
CA VAL A 47 -13.36 -18.83 -6.14
C VAL A 47 -13.40 -19.83 -4.98
N ASP A 48 -14.29 -19.58 -4.02
CA ASP A 48 -14.57 -20.50 -2.94
C ASP A 48 -15.49 -21.66 -3.39
N GLY A 49 -15.81 -22.57 -2.46
CA GLY A 49 -16.70 -23.71 -2.74
C GLY A 49 -18.13 -23.32 -3.13
N ASN A 50 -18.53 -22.05 -2.98
CA ASN A 50 -19.83 -21.50 -3.36
C ASN A 50 -19.75 -20.73 -4.69
N GLY A 51 -18.58 -20.64 -5.32
CA GLY A 51 -18.36 -19.90 -6.56
C GLY A 51 -18.15 -18.40 -6.38
N LEU A 52 -17.96 -17.89 -5.14
CA LEU A 52 -17.69 -16.50 -4.84
C LEU A 52 -16.18 -16.21 -4.89
N LEU A 53 -15.81 -15.01 -5.34
CA LEU A 53 -14.39 -14.59 -5.38
C LEU A 53 -13.79 -14.51 -3.98
N ILE A 54 -12.64 -15.17 -3.79
CA ILE A 54 -11.91 -15.17 -2.51
C ILE A 54 -11.26 -13.81 -2.25
N GLY A 55 -10.85 -13.10 -3.31
CA GLY A 55 -10.12 -11.85 -3.24
C GLY A 55 -8.64 -12.03 -2.93
N GLU A 56 -7.85 -10.99 -3.18
CA GLU A 56 -6.40 -11.00 -3.16
C GLU A 56 -5.88 -9.97 -2.13
N VAL A 57 -4.76 -10.24 -1.48
CA VAL A 57 -4.22 -9.42 -0.38
C VAL A 57 -2.84 -8.81 -0.66
N ILE A 58 -2.10 -9.28 -1.68
CA ILE A 58 -0.75 -8.80 -1.97
C ILE A 58 -0.80 -7.34 -2.47
N LEU A 59 -1.69 -7.05 -3.44
CA LEU A 59 -1.86 -5.70 -3.96
C LEU A 59 -2.56 -4.78 -2.94
N THR A 60 -3.50 -5.32 -2.16
CA THR A 60 -4.09 -4.61 -1.01
C THR A 60 -3.01 -4.09 -0.06
N ALA A 61 -2.02 -4.94 0.29
CA ALA A 61 -0.96 -4.57 1.21
C ALA A 61 -0.04 -3.46 0.67
N MET A 62 0.10 -3.34 -0.65
CA MET A 62 0.94 -2.28 -1.25
C MET A 62 0.31 -0.89 -1.20
N LEU A 63 -1.00 -0.76 -0.97
CA LEU A 63 -1.68 0.54 -0.93
C LEU A 63 -0.98 1.52 0.01
N GLY A 64 -0.56 1.04 1.19
CA GLY A 64 0.14 1.84 2.18
C GLY A 64 1.45 2.44 1.67
N THR A 65 2.15 1.77 0.75
CA THR A 65 3.44 2.24 0.22
C THR A 65 3.27 3.53 -0.57
N THR A 66 2.25 3.59 -1.40
CA THR A 66 1.91 4.73 -2.25
C THR A 66 1.66 5.99 -1.42
N PHE A 67 0.81 5.87 -0.41
CA PHE A 67 0.40 7.00 0.41
C PHE A 67 1.44 7.37 1.47
N ALA A 68 2.22 6.41 1.98
CA ALA A 68 3.35 6.71 2.87
C ALA A 68 4.45 7.51 2.14
N GLN A 69 4.79 7.16 0.89
CA GLN A 69 5.75 7.92 0.08
C GLN A 69 5.24 9.33 -0.23
N THR A 70 3.96 9.47 -0.57
CA THR A 70 3.32 10.77 -0.81
C THR A 70 3.39 11.66 0.43
N GLY A 71 3.05 11.10 1.61
CA GLY A 71 3.12 11.81 2.89
C GLY A 71 4.55 12.24 3.25
N ALA A 72 5.54 11.36 3.05
CA ALA A 72 6.94 11.69 3.28
C ALA A 72 7.44 12.80 2.36
N CYS A 73 7.06 12.77 1.07
CA CYS A 73 7.41 13.84 0.14
C CYS A 73 6.82 15.19 0.56
N LEU A 74 5.57 15.21 1.07
CA LEU A 74 4.94 16.41 1.63
C LEU A 74 5.72 16.94 2.84
N GLY A 75 6.08 16.07 3.78
CA GLY A 75 6.85 16.45 4.98
C GLY A 75 8.23 17.00 4.61
N ILE A 76 8.93 16.33 3.71
CA ILE A 76 10.24 16.77 3.23
C ILE A 76 10.14 18.10 2.48
N MET A 77 9.09 18.32 1.69
CA MET A 77 8.85 19.57 0.98
C MET A 77 8.70 20.76 1.95
N VAL A 78 8.03 20.56 3.07
CA VAL A 78 7.83 21.59 4.09
C VAL A 78 9.11 21.86 4.87
N LYS A 79 9.76 20.79 5.39
CA LYS A 79 10.91 20.90 6.29
C LYS A 79 12.23 21.26 5.59
N SER A 80 12.43 20.81 4.36
CA SER A 80 13.71 20.97 3.66
C SER A 80 14.01 22.43 3.33
N LYS A 81 15.28 22.82 3.49
CA LYS A 81 15.82 24.11 3.01
C LYS A 81 16.45 24.01 1.63
N ASP A 82 16.64 22.80 1.12
CA ASP A 82 17.24 22.56 -0.18
C ASP A 82 16.23 22.86 -1.32
N ALA A 83 16.52 23.89 -2.10
CA ALA A 83 15.66 24.31 -3.20
C ALA A 83 15.52 23.26 -4.32
N LYS A 84 16.57 22.44 -4.56
CA LYS A 84 16.54 21.36 -5.55
C LYS A 84 15.55 20.28 -5.11
N LEU A 85 15.63 19.89 -3.85
CA LEU A 85 14.77 18.86 -3.27
C LEU A 85 13.30 19.33 -3.25
N LYS A 86 13.05 20.58 -2.87
CA LYS A 86 11.71 21.18 -2.91
C LYS A 86 11.07 21.16 -4.29
N ARG A 87 11.87 21.35 -5.35
CA ARG A 87 11.37 21.31 -6.74
C ARG A 87 11.03 19.91 -7.21
N LEU A 88 11.67 18.87 -6.63
CA LEU A 88 11.39 17.47 -6.97
C LEU A 88 10.12 16.94 -6.27
N CYS A 89 9.73 17.51 -5.13
CA CYS A 89 8.60 17.01 -4.35
C CYS A 89 7.24 17.12 -5.08
N PRO A 90 6.83 18.27 -5.69
CA PRO A 90 5.51 18.37 -6.31
C PRO A 90 5.24 17.29 -7.39
N PRO A 91 6.11 17.09 -8.40
CA PRO A 91 5.88 16.03 -9.38
C PRO A 91 5.88 14.62 -8.76
N ALA A 92 6.69 14.38 -7.73
CA ALA A 92 6.72 13.11 -7.02
C ALA A 92 5.43 12.86 -6.21
N ILE A 93 4.85 13.90 -5.62
CA ILE A 93 3.56 13.84 -4.91
C ILE A 93 2.43 13.52 -5.88
N ILE A 94 2.35 14.23 -7.01
CA ILE A 94 1.31 13.99 -8.04
C ILE A 94 1.43 12.56 -8.58
N SER A 95 2.65 12.13 -8.91
CA SER A 95 2.94 10.77 -9.35
C SER A 95 2.55 9.73 -8.29
N GLY A 96 2.88 9.99 -7.02
CA GLY A 96 2.54 9.12 -5.91
C GLY A 96 1.02 8.98 -5.73
N ILE A 97 0.25 10.07 -5.82
CA ILE A 97 -1.21 10.02 -5.75
C ILE A 97 -1.77 9.13 -6.89
N ALA A 98 -1.18 9.18 -8.07
CA ALA A 98 -1.54 8.33 -9.20
C ALA A 98 -1.04 6.88 -9.06
N GLY A 99 -0.24 6.56 -8.03
CA GLY A 99 0.24 5.20 -7.73
C GLY A 99 1.66 4.90 -8.19
N VAL A 100 2.35 5.86 -8.82
CA VAL A 100 3.72 5.70 -9.31
C VAL A 100 4.68 6.30 -8.29
N THR A 101 5.34 5.45 -7.51
CA THR A 101 6.17 5.85 -6.36
C THR A 101 7.66 6.00 -6.67
N GLU A 102 8.12 5.56 -7.84
CA GLU A 102 9.52 5.58 -8.24
C GLU A 102 10.15 6.98 -8.17
N PRO A 103 9.51 8.07 -8.63
CA PRO A 103 10.08 9.40 -8.50
C PRO A 103 10.29 9.83 -7.05
N ALA A 104 9.37 9.45 -6.15
CA ALA A 104 9.49 9.71 -4.73
C ALA A 104 10.62 8.89 -4.10
N ILE A 105 10.71 7.61 -4.43
CA ILE A 105 11.72 6.69 -3.91
C ILE A 105 13.10 7.13 -4.35
N TYR A 106 13.38 7.16 -5.66
CA TYR A 106 14.73 7.42 -6.17
C TYR A 106 15.16 8.87 -6.05
N GLY A 107 14.23 9.82 -6.24
CA GLY A 107 14.54 11.24 -6.22
C GLY A 107 14.64 11.85 -4.83
N ILE A 108 13.94 11.30 -3.83
CA ILE A 108 13.72 11.99 -2.55
C ILE A 108 14.03 11.11 -1.34
N THR A 109 13.34 9.98 -1.16
CA THR A 109 13.38 9.25 0.11
C THR A 109 14.59 8.33 0.22
N LEU A 110 14.95 7.60 -0.82
CA LEU A 110 16.08 6.69 -0.83
C LEU A 110 17.44 7.38 -0.63
N PRO A 111 17.77 8.52 -1.30
CA PRO A 111 19.02 9.23 -1.05
C PRO A 111 19.18 9.68 0.41
N LYS A 112 18.10 9.93 1.10
CA LYS A 112 18.09 10.32 2.52
C LYS A 112 18.10 9.14 3.50
N LYS A 113 17.87 7.93 3.04
CA LYS A 113 17.80 6.66 3.78
C LYS A 113 16.71 6.65 4.88
N ALA A 114 16.79 7.52 5.89
CA ALA A 114 15.84 7.55 7.00
C ALA A 114 14.37 7.69 6.56
N PRO A 115 13.99 8.65 5.69
CA PRO A 115 12.63 8.72 5.13
C PRO A 115 12.19 7.43 4.45
N PHE A 116 13.08 6.79 3.68
CA PHE A 116 12.77 5.55 3.00
C PHE A 116 12.38 4.42 3.97
N PHE A 117 13.17 4.19 5.04
CA PHE A 117 12.84 3.16 6.03
C PHE A 117 11.60 3.50 6.87
N ARG A 118 11.37 4.78 7.17
CA ARG A 118 10.14 5.23 7.85
C ARG A 118 8.91 4.92 7.00
N THR A 119 8.95 5.21 5.71
CA THR A 119 7.83 4.89 4.80
C THR A 119 7.63 3.38 4.63
N CYS A 120 8.69 2.56 4.62
CA CYS A 120 8.57 1.11 4.65
C CYS A 120 7.84 0.63 5.91
N ALA A 121 8.18 1.18 7.08
CA ALA A 121 7.53 0.82 8.35
C ALA A 121 6.04 1.22 8.35
N VAL A 122 5.71 2.45 7.94
CA VAL A 122 4.32 2.93 7.83
C VAL A 122 3.53 2.05 6.86
N ALA A 123 4.09 1.73 5.70
CA ALA A 123 3.46 0.87 4.71
C ALA A 123 3.23 -0.55 5.22
N GLY A 124 4.18 -1.12 5.93
CA GLY A 124 4.03 -2.45 6.55
C GLY A 124 2.89 -2.48 7.57
N ILE A 125 2.82 -1.48 8.46
CA ILE A 125 1.72 -1.36 9.44
C ILE A 125 0.38 -1.19 8.71
N ALA A 126 0.31 -0.35 7.67
CA ALA A 126 -0.90 -0.15 6.89
C ALA A 126 -1.36 -1.44 6.20
N GLY A 127 -0.44 -2.19 5.60
CA GLY A 127 -0.73 -3.48 4.99
C GLY A 127 -1.27 -4.49 6.01
N ALA A 128 -0.67 -4.56 7.20
CA ALA A 128 -1.16 -5.39 8.30
C ALA A 128 -2.58 -5.01 8.73
N VAL A 129 -2.86 -3.71 8.85
CA VAL A 129 -4.19 -3.19 9.23
C VAL A 129 -5.24 -3.51 8.17
N LEU A 130 -4.94 -3.29 6.89
CA LEU A 130 -5.86 -3.59 5.79
C LEU A 130 -6.21 -5.08 5.76
N CYS A 131 -5.20 -5.95 5.89
CA CYS A 131 -5.42 -7.40 5.92
C CYS A 131 -6.17 -7.84 7.19
N ALA A 132 -5.90 -7.22 8.34
CA ALA A 132 -6.61 -7.49 9.60
C ALA A 132 -8.10 -7.14 9.51
N LEU A 133 -8.43 -6.05 8.78
CA LEU A 133 -9.81 -5.60 8.54
C LEU A 133 -10.49 -6.34 7.39
N GLY A 134 -9.80 -7.31 6.76
CA GLY A 134 -10.36 -8.14 5.71
C GLY A 134 -10.52 -7.44 4.37
N VAL A 135 -9.83 -6.31 4.16
CA VAL A 135 -9.81 -5.63 2.85
C VAL A 135 -9.07 -6.49 1.85
N LYS A 136 -9.64 -6.67 0.67
CA LYS A 136 -9.11 -7.49 -0.41
C LYS A 136 -9.37 -6.85 -1.76
N ASP A 137 -8.51 -7.13 -2.73
CA ASP A 137 -8.69 -6.77 -4.12
C ASP A 137 -9.43 -7.88 -4.87
N TYR A 138 -10.40 -7.50 -5.70
CA TYR A 138 -11.21 -8.42 -6.49
C TYR A 138 -11.04 -8.22 -8.00
N GLN A 139 -10.50 -7.10 -8.40
CA GLN A 139 -10.31 -6.75 -9.82
C GLN A 139 -9.12 -5.82 -9.98
N MET A 140 -8.55 -5.77 -11.17
CA MET A 140 -7.49 -4.81 -11.51
C MET A 140 -8.11 -3.56 -12.14
N ALA A 141 -8.13 -2.43 -11.42
CA ALA A 141 -8.74 -1.19 -11.91
C ALA A 141 -7.73 -0.06 -12.12
N GLY A 142 -6.64 -0.04 -11.35
CA GLY A 142 -5.64 1.03 -11.45
C GLY A 142 -4.70 1.05 -10.26
N MET A 143 -3.96 2.15 -10.11
CA MET A 143 -3.00 2.33 -9.02
C MET A 143 -3.32 3.63 -8.28
N GLY A 144 -2.76 3.80 -7.08
CA GLY A 144 -2.96 5.00 -6.27
C GLY A 144 -4.42 5.22 -5.90
N VAL A 145 -4.95 6.41 -6.14
CA VAL A 145 -6.37 6.73 -5.85
C VAL A 145 -7.36 5.92 -6.69
N PHE A 146 -6.96 5.42 -7.84
CA PHE A 146 -7.82 4.61 -8.69
C PHE A 146 -7.97 3.17 -8.17
N SER A 147 -7.07 2.71 -7.29
CA SER A 147 -7.13 1.36 -6.72
C SER A 147 -8.30 1.14 -5.75
N TYR A 148 -8.92 2.20 -5.24
CA TYR A 148 -10.02 2.04 -4.29
C TYR A 148 -11.21 1.25 -4.84
N THR A 149 -11.46 1.32 -6.13
CA THR A 149 -12.52 0.54 -6.78
C THR A 149 -12.22 -0.96 -6.83
N MET A 150 -10.95 -1.37 -6.65
CA MET A 150 -10.53 -2.77 -6.61
C MET A 150 -11.05 -3.50 -5.37
N PHE A 151 -11.31 -2.78 -4.28
CA PHE A 151 -11.82 -3.34 -3.01
C PHE A 151 -13.30 -3.69 -3.04
N ILE A 152 -14.04 -3.29 -4.09
CA ILE A 152 -15.46 -3.59 -4.22
C ILE A 152 -15.61 -4.98 -4.83
N SER A 153 -16.15 -5.93 -4.06
CA SER A 153 -16.47 -7.25 -4.59
C SER A 153 -17.59 -7.16 -5.64
N PRO A 154 -17.41 -7.74 -6.82
CA PRO A 154 -18.47 -7.80 -7.83
C PRO A 154 -19.72 -8.54 -7.34
N ASP A 155 -19.54 -9.52 -6.44
CA ASP A 155 -20.61 -10.39 -5.95
C ASP A 155 -21.50 -9.69 -4.91
N THR A 156 -20.89 -9.02 -3.93
CA THR A 156 -21.60 -8.39 -2.82
C THR A 156 -21.88 -6.91 -3.01
N LYS A 157 -21.08 -6.23 -3.88
CA LYS A 157 -21.09 -4.78 -4.11
C LYS A 157 -20.94 -3.97 -2.81
N ASP A 158 -20.27 -4.55 -1.81
CA ASP A 158 -20.00 -3.89 -0.55
C ASP A 158 -18.92 -2.81 -0.72
N ILE A 159 -19.25 -1.59 -0.29
CA ILE A 159 -18.36 -0.41 -0.35
C ILE A 159 -17.54 -0.19 0.93
N HIS A 160 -17.83 -0.93 2.01
CA HIS A 160 -17.08 -0.77 3.27
C HIS A 160 -15.58 -0.98 3.12
N PRO A 161 -15.08 -1.99 2.40
CA PRO A 161 -13.63 -2.17 2.20
C PRO A 161 -12.98 -0.97 1.49
N MET A 162 -13.68 -0.36 0.54
CA MET A 162 -13.21 0.86 -0.13
C MET A 162 -13.06 2.03 0.86
N ILE A 163 -14.05 2.24 1.72
CA ILE A 163 -14.02 3.30 2.74
C ILE A 163 -12.84 3.07 3.70
N ILE A 164 -12.64 1.84 4.15
CA ILE A 164 -11.50 1.46 4.99
C ILE A 164 -10.18 1.79 4.28
N GLY A 165 -10.04 1.43 3.00
CA GLY A 165 -8.86 1.74 2.20
C GLY A 165 -8.56 3.23 2.12
N ILE A 166 -9.59 4.06 1.91
CA ILE A 166 -9.46 5.53 1.90
C ILE A 166 -9.00 6.07 3.25
N VAL A 167 -9.63 5.62 4.35
CA VAL A 167 -9.27 6.05 5.70
C VAL A 167 -7.83 5.68 6.05
N VAL A 168 -7.43 4.44 5.77
CA VAL A 168 -6.04 3.98 6.00
C VAL A 168 -5.06 4.78 5.17
N SER A 169 -5.36 5.10 3.92
CA SER A 169 -4.51 5.93 3.05
C SER A 169 -4.31 7.33 3.62
N ILE A 170 -5.37 7.97 4.09
CA ILE A 170 -5.28 9.31 4.72
C ILE A 170 -4.41 9.23 5.98
N ILE A 171 -4.60 8.21 6.82
CA ILE A 171 -3.78 8.02 8.01
C ILE A 171 -2.30 7.81 7.63
N CYS A 172 -2.00 7.02 6.59
CA CYS A 172 -0.64 6.82 6.08
C CYS A 172 0.03 8.13 5.67
N VAL A 173 -0.70 8.97 4.92
CA VAL A 173 -0.20 10.29 4.51
C VAL A 173 0.14 11.15 5.73
N ILE A 174 -0.78 11.23 6.69
CA ILE A 174 -0.60 12.04 7.90
C ILE A 174 0.58 11.52 8.75
N VAL A 175 0.63 10.21 9.00
CA VAL A 175 1.69 9.61 9.81
C VAL A 175 3.05 9.80 9.15
N ALA A 176 3.18 9.50 7.86
CA ALA A 176 4.42 9.68 7.13
C ALA A 176 4.84 11.16 7.07
N PHE A 177 3.89 12.08 6.88
CA PHE A 177 4.13 13.52 6.93
C PHE A 177 4.69 13.97 8.28
N VAL A 178 4.03 13.58 9.38
CA VAL A 178 4.46 13.95 10.74
C VAL A 178 5.84 13.36 11.07
N LEU A 179 6.11 12.12 10.69
CA LEU A 179 7.42 11.48 10.90
C LEU A 179 8.56 12.19 10.19
N GLU A 180 8.29 12.89 9.09
CA GLU A 180 9.31 13.68 8.40
C GLU A 180 9.46 15.11 8.95
N LEU A 181 8.47 15.60 9.70
CA LEU A 181 8.58 16.89 10.39
C LEU A 181 9.38 16.80 11.70
N VAL A 182 9.38 15.64 12.35
CA VAL A 182 10.16 15.36 13.55
C VAL A 182 11.59 14.98 13.19
#